data_f9024bd1829508eed85ce888db8c4205
#
_entry.id   f9024bd1829508eed85ce888db8c4205
#
_cell.length_a   1.000
_cell.length_b   1.000
_cell.length_c   1.000
_cell.angle_alpha   90.00
_cell.angle_beta   90.00
_cell.angle_gamma   90.00
#
_symmetry.space_group_name_H-M   'P 1'
#
loop_
_entity.id
_entity.type
_entity.pdbx_description
1 polymer ?
#
loop_
_entity_poly.entity_id
_entity_poly.type
_entity_poly.pdbx_seq_one_letter_code
_entity_poly.pdbx_strand_id
1 'polypeptide(L)'
;MNTKVVKMNEDKMNMNAIEEAASTIKAGGLVVFPTETVYGLGANALDGKAVSKIFEAKGRPQDNPLIIHVADFNIKKYIKDLPLVATKLMEKFWPGPITFILNKSDIIPLTTSAGLNTIGIRMPSNKIARELILKSGVPIAAPSANISGRPSPTEVERCIEDLNEKVEYILGGEGSNIGLESTILDCTVEPPCILRPGAITLEMLKEVKEDIYIDPAVMKMPSKELKPKAPGMKYRHYAPKAPLKIIRGDLKKTIAKVNEIVQNCIDEGKTVGIIATEETKNLYNKGIVLSLGSRKDLDVVAKNLFECXXXXDLILSESFDEIGIGSAIMNRLKKSAGFDILDV
;
A
#
# COMPACT_ATOMS: atom_id res chain seq x y z
N MET A 1 20.43 11.71 13.27
CA MET A 1 20.91 11.29 11.92
C MET A 1 20.58 12.39 10.93
N ASN A 2 21.42 12.64 9.93
CA ASN A 2 21.11 13.65 8.90
C ASN A 2 20.59 12.92 7.65
N THR A 3 19.33 13.12 7.30
CA THR A 3 18.70 12.49 6.14
C THR A 3 18.99 13.31 4.88
N LYS A 4 19.58 12.69 3.88
CA LYS A 4 19.78 13.34 2.57
C LYS A 4 18.53 13.15 1.72
N VAL A 5 17.96 14.27 1.23
CA VAL A 5 16.76 14.25 0.38
C VAL A 5 17.14 14.73 -1.01
N VAL A 6 16.85 13.93 -2.06
CA VAL A 6 17.08 14.32 -3.45
C VAL A 6 15.81 14.08 -4.25
N LYS A 7 15.26 15.15 -4.81
CA LYS A 7 14.07 15.09 -5.68
C LYS A 7 14.48 14.90 -7.14
N MET A 8 13.75 14.04 -7.84
CA MET A 8 13.95 13.74 -9.26
C MET A 8 12.68 13.16 -9.86
N ASN A 9 12.58 13.10 -11.17
CA ASN A 9 11.50 12.40 -11.87
C ASN A 9 12.06 11.31 -12.78
N GLU A 10 11.19 10.46 -13.32
CA GLU A 10 11.58 9.32 -14.14
C GLU A 10 12.23 9.70 -15.47
N ASP A 11 12.00 10.93 -15.96
CA ASP A 11 12.58 11.41 -17.23
C ASP A 11 13.93 12.10 -17.01
N LYS A 12 14.19 12.60 -15.80
CA LYS A 12 15.44 13.27 -15.42
C LYS A 12 15.98 12.70 -14.11
N MET A 13 16.40 11.44 -14.17
CA MET A 13 16.95 10.76 -12.99
C MET A 13 18.36 11.28 -12.66
N ASN A 14 18.60 11.56 -11.39
CA ASN A 14 19.92 11.90 -10.89
C ASN A 14 20.65 10.58 -10.57
N MET A 15 21.44 10.09 -11.54
CA MET A 15 22.12 8.80 -11.41
C MET A 15 23.14 8.78 -10.26
N ASN A 16 23.82 9.91 -9.98
CA ASN A 16 24.74 10.00 -8.84
C ASN A 16 24.00 9.79 -7.51
N ALA A 17 22.83 10.42 -7.36
CA ALA A 17 22.01 10.25 -6.16
C ALA A 17 21.50 8.80 -6.02
N ILE A 18 21.15 8.16 -7.15
CA ILE A 18 20.73 6.75 -7.14
C ILE A 18 21.90 5.85 -6.72
N GLU A 19 23.11 6.11 -7.20
CA GLU A 19 24.30 5.34 -6.84
C GLU A 19 24.68 5.51 -5.37
N GLU A 20 24.56 6.74 -4.84
CA GLU A 20 24.77 7.00 -3.39
C GLU A 20 23.73 6.24 -2.54
N ALA A 21 22.45 6.30 -2.95
CA ALA A 21 21.38 5.59 -2.27
C ALA A 21 21.59 4.07 -2.33
N ALA A 22 22.02 3.55 -3.50
CA ALA A 22 22.35 2.13 -3.67
C ALA A 22 23.50 1.71 -2.77
N SER A 23 24.53 2.57 -2.63
CA SER A 23 25.65 2.33 -1.71
C SER A 23 25.17 2.31 -0.26
N THR A 24 24.21 3.17 0.09
CA THR A 24 23.55 3.17 1.41
C THR A 24 22.87 1.82 1.68
N ILE A 25 22.11 1.29 0.71
CA ILE A 25 21.47 -0.04 0.82
C ILE A 25 22.55 -1.13 1.04
N LYS A 26 23.62 -1.11 0.24
CA LYS A 26 24.73 -2.10 0.35
C LYS A 26 25.38 -2.05 1.73
N ALA A 27 25.50 -0.86 2.30
CA ALA A 27 26.08 -0.65 3.64
C ALA A 27 25.14 -0.97 4.80
N GLY A 28 23.91 -1.44 4.50
CA GLY A 28 22.92 -1.80 5.53
C GLY A 28 22.16 -0.60 6.08
N GLY A 29 22.12 0.52 5.33
CA GLY A 29 21.31 1.70 5.67
C GLY A 29 19.91 1.63 5.05
N LEU A 30 19.10 2.65 5.34
CA LEU A 30 17.70 2.77 4.92
C LEU A 30 17.55 3.84 3.84
N VAL A 31 16.78 3.51 2.79
CA VAL A 31 16.48 4.42 1.68
C VAL A 31 14.98 4.45 1.43
N VAL A 32 14.40 5.64 1.42
CA VAL A 32 13.03 5.85 0.92
C VAL A 32 13.10 6.04 -0.59
N PHE A 33 12.19 5.39 -1.33
CA PHE A 33 12.16 5.46 -2.80
C PHE A 33 10.74 5.43 -3.34
N PRO A 34 10.49 6.10 -4.48
CA PRO A 34 9.15 6.10 -5.11
C PRO A 34 8.86 4.78 -5.79
N THR A 35 7.58 4.41 -5.85
CA THR A 35 7.09 3.37 -6.77
C THR A 35 5.80 3.88 -7.42
N GLU A 36 5.32 3.14 -8.43
CA GLU A 36 4.05 3.47 -9.09
C GLU A 36 2.85 3.33 -8.14
N THR A 37 3.00 2.59 -7.04
CA THR A 37 1.92 2.34 -6.06
C THR A 37 1.95 3.33 -4.89
N VAL A 38 2.95 3.21 -4.02
CA VAL A 38 3.21 4.10 -2.87
C VAL A 38 4.73 4.13 -2.65
N TYR A 39 5.23 5.10 -1.91
CA TYR A 39 6.64 5.15 -1.53
C TYR A 39 7.02 3.96 -0.64
N GLY A 40 8.21 3.40 -0.88
CA GLY A 40 8.77 2.29 -0.10
C GLY A 40 9.91 2.74 0.81
N LEU A 41 10.00 2.14 2.01
CA LEU A 41 11.16 2.28 2.90
C LEU A 41 12.00 1.01 2.76
N GLY A 42 13.15 1.13 2.11
CA GLY A 42 13.96 0.00 1.66
C GLY A 42 15.21 -0.27 2.49
N ALA A 43 15.54 -1.55 2.58
CA ALA A 43 16.80 -2.05 3.11
C ALA A 43 17.22 -3.29 2.30
N ASN A 44 18.50 -3.68 2.40
CA ASN A 44 19.00 -4.93 1.80
C ASN A 44 18.20 -6.12 2.35
N ALA A 45 17.43 -6.77 1.49
CA ALA A 45 16.55 -7.87 1.86
C ALA A 45 17.29 -9.12 2.37
N LEU A 46 18.59 -9.23 2.04
CA LEU A 46 19.44 -10.37 2.42
C LEU A 46 20.20 -10.13 3.74
N ASP A 47 20.06 -8.93 4.31
CA ASP A 47 20.70 -8.56 5.57
C ASP A 47 19.63 -8.36 6.66
N GLY A 48 19.49 -9.35 7.54
CA GLY A 48 18.50 -9.29 8.63
C GLY A 48 18.71 -8.11 9.59
N LYS A 49 19.95 -7.63 9.76
CA LYS A 49 20.23 -6.45 10.60
C LYS A 49 19.73 -5.17 9.92
N ALA A 50 19.96 -5.03 8.62
CA ALA A 50 19.44 -3.90 7.84
C ALA A 50 17.91 -3.89 7.86
N VAL A 51 17.29 -5.06 7.66
CA VAL A 51 15.83 -5.22 7.70
C VAL A 51 15.26 -4.84 9.07
N SER A 52 15.94 -5.18 10.18
CA SER A 52 15.49 -4.82 11.53
C SER A 52 15.33 -3.30 11.70
N LYS A 53 16.19 -2.51 11.05
CA LYS A 53 16.09 -1.04 11.10
C LYS A 53 14.78 -0.52 10.48
N ILE A 54 14.21 -1.23 9.48
CA ILE A 54 12.89 -0.87 8.91
C ILE A 54 11.82 -0.90 10.01
N PHE A 55 11.80 -2.00 10.79
CA PHE A 55 10.82 -2.16 11.87
C PHE A 55 10.98 -1.07 12.93
N GLU A 56 12.23 -0.75 13.27
CA GLU A 56 12.56 0.31 14.25
C GLU A 56 12.11 1.69 13.75
N ALA A 57 12.52 2.08 12.53
CA ALA A 57 12.22 3.40 11.96
C ALA A 57 10.71 3.65 11.85
N LYS A 58 9.91 2.60 11.58
CA LYS A 58 8.47 2.69 11.40
C LYS A 58 7.67 2.47 12.70
N GLY A 59 8.27 1.88 13.74
CA GLY A 59 7.51 1.32 14.86
C GLY A 59 6.60 0.17 14.40
N ARG A 60 7.09 -0.66 13.46
CA ARG A 60 6.32 -1.74 12.84
C ARG A 60 6.45 -3.05 13.62
N PRO A 61 5.36 -3.79 13.83
CA PRO A 61 5.46 -5.14 14.43
C PRO A 61 6.31 -6.08 13.57
N GLN A 62 7.19 -6.83 14.22
CA GLN A 62 8.13 -7.73 13.52
C GLN A 62 7.48 -8.98 12.92
N ASP A 63 6.25 -9.30 13.34
CA ASP A 63 5.48 -10.43 12.78
C ASP A 63 4.74 -10.09 11.48
N ASN A 64 4.97 -8.88 10.93
CA ASN A 64 4.31 -8.40 9.72
C ASN A 64 5.31 -8.47 8.55
N PRO A 65 5.24 -9.49 7.68
CA PRO A 65 6.28 -9.75 6.68
C PRO A 65 6.50 -8.59 5.71
N LEU A 66 7.66 -8.57 5.06
CA LEU A 66 8.01 -7.56 4.07
C LEU A 66 7.93 -8.15 2.66
N ILE A 67 7.80 -7.28 1.67
CA ILE A 67 7.87 -7.63 0.25
C ILE A 67 9.29 -7.29 -0.22
N ILE A 68 9.93 -8.22 -0.92
CA ILE A 68 11.21 -7.93 -1.56
C ILE A 68 10.96 -7.44 -2.99
N HIS A 69 11.69 -6.40 -3.36
CA HIS A 69 11.57 -5.76 -4.67
C HIS A 69 12.78 -6.15 -5.52
N VAL A 70 12.51 -6.54 -6.76
CA VAL A 70 13.53 -6.99 -7.74
C VAL A 70 13.44 -6.13 -9.00
N ALA A 71 14.49 -6.12 -9.82
CA ALA A 71 14.52 -5.34 -11.05
C ALA A 71 14.50 -6.19 -12.32
N ASP A 72 14.57 -7.52 -12.18
CA ASP A 72 14.54 -8.46 -13.31
C ASP A 72 13.88 -9.78 -12.91
N PHE A 73 13.73 -10.68 -13.86
CA PHE A 73 13.08 -11.99 -13.69
C PHE A 73 14.00 -13.05 -13.05
N ASN A 74 15.24 -12.71 -12.71
CA ASN A 74 16.18 -13.67 -12.12
C ASN A 74 15.93 -13.87 -10.62
N ILE A 75 14.75 -14.38 -10.30
CA ILE A 75 14.29 -14.54 -8.92
C ILE A 75 14.53 -15.95 -8.34
N LYS A 76 14.99 -16.90 -9.17
CA LYS A 76 15.13 -18.32 -8.76
C LYS A 76 15.95 -18.51 -7.49
N LYS A 77 16.97 -17.67 -7.26
CA LYS A 77 17.80 -17.75 -6.05
C LYS A 77 17.05 -17.40 -4.76
N TYR A 78 15.93 -16.68 -4.87
CA TYR A 78 15.14 -16.22 -3.71
C TYR A 78 14.00 -17.15 -3.34
N ILE A 79 13.70 -18.14 -4.19
CA ILE A 79 12.52 -19.03 -4.04
C ILE A 79 12.95 -20.50 -4.20
N LYS A 80 12.14 -21.39 -3.63
CA LYS A 80 12.36 -22.84 -3.74
C LYS A 80 11.76 -23.38 -5.05
N ASP A 81 10.61 -22.85 -5.43
CA ASP A 81 9.85 -23.31 -6.60
C ASP A 81 9.12 -22.12 -7.23
N LEU A 82 8.87 -22.22 -8.53
CA LEU A 82 8.13 -21.20 -9.28
C LEU A 82 6.98 -21.89 -10.02
N PRO A 83 5.75 -21.79 -9.49
CA PRO A 83 4.59 -22.38 -10.17
C PRO A 83 4.37 -21.80 -11.56
N LEU A 84 3.91 -22.61 -12.51
CA LEU A 84 3.68 -22.18 -13.88
C LEU A 84 2.66 -21.01 -13.94
N VAL A 85 1.63 -21.03 -13.09
CA VAL A 85 0.66 -19.93 -13.03
C VAL A 85 1.33 -18.61 -12.63
N ALA A 86 2.25 -18.65 -11.65
CA ALA A 86 2.99 -17.46 -11.24
C ALA A 86 3.86 -16.93 -12.39
N THR A 87 4.53 -17.84 -13.15
CA THR A 87 5.32 -17.45 -14.32
C THR A 87 4.47 -16.69 -15.33
N LYS A 88 3.32 -17.25 -15.73
CA LYS A 88 2.41 -16.62 -16.71
C LYS A 88 1.91 -15.25 -16.24
N LEU A 89 1.59 -15.14 -14.95
CA LEU A 89 1.09 -13.88 -14.37
C LEU A 89 2.22 -12.83 -14.29
N MET A 90 3.44 -13.25 -13.95
CA MET A 90 4.62 -12.36 -13.96
C MET A 90 4.90 -11.83 -15.36
N GLU A 91 4.86 -12.71 -16.38
CA GLU A 91 5.06 -12.31 -17.78
C GLU A 91 4.04 -11.27 -18.24
N LYS A 92 2.80 -11.36 -17.74
CA LYS A 92 1.72 -10.45 -18.13
C LYS A 92 1.75 -9.13 -17.35
N PHE A 93 2.09 -9.16 -16.04
CA PHE A 93 1.88 -8.04 -15.14
C PHE A 93 3.15 -7.42 -14.56
N TRP A 94 4.33 -7.98 -14.79
CA TRP A 94 5.60 -7.39 -14.36
C TRP A 94 6.33 -6.74 -15.54
N PRO A 95 6.99 -5.58 -15.31
CA PRO A 95 7.01 -4.81 -14.07
C PRO A 95 5.65 -4.13 -13.80
N GLY A 96 5.22 -4.12 -12.52
CA GLY A 96 3.92 -3.57 -12.21
C GLY A 96 3.43 -3.78 -10.77
N PRO A 97 2.18 -3.36 -10.52
CA PRO A 97 1.65 -3.25 -9.17
C PRO A 97 1.07 -4.57 -8.62
N ILE A 98 1.83 -5.66 -8.77
CA ILE A 98 1.45 -6.98 -8.25
C ILE A 98 2.64 -7.66 -7.56
N THR A 99 2.34 -8.29 -6.43
CA THR A 99 3.27 -9.06 -5.58
C THR A 99 2.82 -10.51 -5.57
N PHE A 100 3.76 -11.42 -5.77
CA PHE A 100 3.50 -12.87 -5.70
C PHE A 100 4.10 -13.42 -4.41
N ILE A 101 3.28 -14.14 -3.61
CA ILE A 101 3.78 -14.89 -2.46
C ILE A 101 4.23 -16.26 -2.98
N LEU A 102 5.49 -16.59 -2.68
CA LEU A 102 6.15 -17.83 -3.14
C LEU A 102 6.91 -18.46 -1.98
N ASN A 103 7.22 -19.75 -2.07
CA ASN A 103 8.05 -20.45 -1.09
C ASN A 103 9.48 -19.88 -1.14
N LYS A 104 9.95 -19.32 -0.01
CA LYS A 104 11.26 -18.65 0.02
C LYS A 104 12.41 -19.64 0.08
N SER A 105 13.53 -19.27 -0.51
CA SER A 105 14.80 -20.00 -0.33
C SER A 105 15.44 -19.61 1.00
N ASP A 106 16.44 -20.38 1.42
CA ASP A 106 17.08 -20.19 2.73
C ASP A 106 17.99 -18.98 2.79
N ILE A 107 18.33 -18.35 1.66
CA ILE A 107 19.11 -17.11 1.65
C ILE A 107 18.31 -15.90 2.15
N ILE A 108 16.97 -15.98 2.15
CA ILE A 108 16.11 -14.91 2.66
C ILE A 108 16.04 -15.02 4.20
N PRO A 109 16.53 -14.02 4.95
CA PRO A 109 16.50 -14.07 6.40
C PRO A 109 15.07 -14.19 6.97
N LEU A 110 14.95 -14.83 8.11
CA LEU A 110 13.66 -14.95 8.81
C LEU A 110 13.12 -13.58 9.22
N THR A 111 13.99 -12.60 9.48
CA THR A 111 13.58 -11.23 9.76
C THR A 111 12.79 -10.64 8.57
N THR A 112 13.24 -10.88 7.35
CA THR A 112 12.61 -10.38 6.13
C THR A 112 11.22 -11.02 5.93
N SER A 113 11.11 -12.30 6.20
CA SER A 113 9.85 -13.06 6.03
C SER A 113 8.96 -13.09 7.28
N ALA A 114 9.38 -12.42 8.37
CA ALA A 114 8.67 -12.45 9.66
C ALA A 114 8.48 -13.90 10.16
N GLY A 115 9.50 -14.75 9.96
CA GLY A 115 9.49 -16.14 10.40
C GLY A 115 8.72 -17.09 9.47
N LEU A 116 8.15 -16.59 8.36
CA LEU A 116 7.39 -17.42 7.42
C LEU A 116 8.31 -18.19 6.46
N ASN A 117 7.81 -19.30 5.93
CA ASN A 117 8.45 -20.09 4.87
C ASN A 117 8.15 -19.51 3.47
N THR A 118 7.46 -18.39 3.40
CA THR A 118 7.07 -17.72 2.16
C THR A 118 7.61 -16.29 2.13
N ILE A 119 7.68 -15.71 0.94
CA ILE A 119 8.11 -14.33 0.73
C ILE A 119 7.28 -13.69 -0.40
N GLY A 120 6.92 -12.43 -0.21
CA GLY A 120 6.32 -11.64 -1.28
C GLY A 120 7.42 -11.04 -2.17
N ILE A 121 7.29 -11.22 -3.48
CA ILE A 121 8.24 -10.67 -4.47
C ILE A 121 7.49 -9.79 -5.45
N ARG A 122 8.06 -8.63 -5.76
CA ARG A 122 7.48 -7.67 -6.70
C ARG A 122 8.55 -7.03 -7.57
N MET A 123 8.21 -6.77 -8.84
CA MET A 123 9.03 -5.96 -9.74
C MET A 123 8.27 -4.65 -10.00
N PRO A 124 8.65 -3.53 -9.35
CA PRO A 124 7.93 -2.27 -9.57
C PRO A 124 8.17 -1.73 -10.98
N SER A 125 7.20 -0.99 -11.53
CA SER A 125 7.36 -0.38 -12.86
C SER A 125 8.12 0.95 -12.81
N ASN A 126 8.17 1.63 -11.68
CA ASN A 126 8.84 2.92 -11.52
C ASN A 126 10.34 2.80 -11.84
N LYS A 127 10.84 3.67 -12.73
CA LYS A 127 12.24 3.60 -13.22
C LYS A 127 13.26 3.90 -12.10
N ILE A 128 12.96 4.85 -11.21
CA ILE A 128 13.85 5.21 -10.09
C ILE A 128 14.02 3.99 -9.16
N ALA A 129 12.91 3.33 -8.81
CA ALA A 129 12.94 2.11 -8.00
C ALA A 129 13.79 1.02 -8.65
N ARG A 130 13.58 0.78 -9.96
CA ARG A 130 14.28 -0.28 -10.69
C ARG A 130 15.79 0.01 -10.77
N GLU A 131 16.17 1.28 -11.06
CA GLU A 131 17.58 1.66 -11.09
C GLU A 131 18.23 1.51 -9.71
N LEU A 132 17.53 1.93 -8.64
CA LEU A 132 18.03 1.75 -7.28
C LEU A 132 18.31 0.27 -6.99
N ILE A 133 17.38 -0.62 -7.33
CA ILE A 133 17.52 -2.07 -7.11
C ILE A 133 18.71 -2.61 -7.94
N LEU A 134 18.80 -2.24 -9.21
CA LEU A 134 19.89 -2.67 -10.09
C LEU A 134 21.25 -2.22 -9.55
N LYS A 135 21.38 -0.94 -9.19
CA LYS A 135 22.64 -0.39 -8.67
C LYS A 135 23.00 -0.97 -7.29
N SER A 136 21.98 -1.34 -6.50
CA SER A 136 22.22 -2.00 -5.20
C SER A 136 22.77 -3.42 -5.36
N GLY A 137 22.46 -4.10 -6.47
CA GLY A 137 22.91 -5.47 -6.72
C GLY A 137 22.28 -6.52 -5.79
N VAL A 138 21.30 -6.11 -4.98
CA VAL A 138 20.58 -6.96 -4.01
C VAL A 138 19.08 -6.65 -4.10
N PRO A 139 18.20 -7.60 -3.76
CA PRO A 139 16.78 -7.28 -3.64
C PRO A 139 16.55 -6.34 -2.44
N ILE A 140 15.56 -5.46 -2.57
CA ILE A 140 15.26 -4.48 -1.53
C ILE A 140 13.98 -4.88 -0.81
N ALA A 141 14.06 -5.16 0.49
CA ALA A 141 12.88 -5.38 1.34
C ALA A 141 12.26 -4.01 1.64
N ALA A 142 10.98 -3.83 1.31
CA ALA A 142 10.34 -2.54 1.55
C ALA A 142 8.84 -2.66 1.86
N PRO A 143 8.41 -2.18 3.03
CA PRO A 143 7.02 -1.78 3.27
C PRO A 143 6.82 -0.33 2.79
N SER A 144 5.61 0.21 2.90
CA SER A 144 5.33 1.62 2.64
C SER A 144 6.15 2.55 3.56
N ALA A 145 6.46 3.76 3.09
CA ALA A 145 7.40 4.67 3.76
C ALA A 145 6.72 5.62 4.77
N ASN A 146 5.83 5.09 5.62
CA ASN A 146 5.11 5.82 6.68
C ASN A 146 5.41 5.24 8.05
N ILE A 147 5.14 5.98 9.11
CA ILE A 147 5.06 5.44 10.48
C ILE A 147 3.90 4.44 10.52
N SER A 148 4.12 3.32 11.18
CA SER A 148 3.17 2.20 11.19
C SER A 148 1.77 2.64 11.64
N GLY A 149 0.74 2.21 10.92
CA GLY A 149 -0.65 2.55 11.17
C GLY A 149 -1.17 3.74 10.36
N ARG A 150 -0.30 4.68 9.98
CA ARG A 150 -0.69 5.86 9.17
C ARG A 150 -0.98 5.48 7.71
N PRO A 151 -1.65 6.37 6.93
CA PRO A 151 -1.81 6.16 5.49
C PRO A 151 -0.48 5.98 4.78
N SER A 152 -0.46 5.18 3.72
CA SER A 152 0.74 4.97 2.92
C SER A 152 1.03 6.23 2.09
N PRO A 153 2.29 6.71 2.06
CA PRO A 153 2.59 7.97 1.37
C PRO A 153 2.64 7.78 -0.14
N THR A 154 1.97 8.70 -0.85
CA THR A 154 1.97 8.80 -2.31
C THR A 154 2.84 9.95 -2.79
N GLU A 155 3.25 10.84 -1.88
CA GLU A 155 4.08 12.00 -2.13
C GLU A 155 5.32 12.01 -1.22
N VAL A 156 6.43 12.56 -1.73
CA VAL A 156 7.70 12.58 -0.98
C VAL A 156 7.60 13.41 0.31
N GLU A 157 6.78 14.44 0.31
CA GLU A 157 6.57 15.32 1.47
C GLU A 157 6.09 14.54 2.69
N ARG A 158 5.19 13.57 2.47
CA ARG A 158 4.68 12.70 3.55
C ARG A 158 5.78 11.79 4.10
N CYS A 159 6.68 11.33 3.20
CA CYS A 159 7.82 10.53 3.63
C CYS A 159 8.77 11.35 4.51
N ILE A 160 9.02 12.59 4.12
CA ILE A 160 9.87 13.52 4.88
C ILE A 160 9.25 13.78 6.27
N GLU A 161 7.94 14.06 6.32
CA GLU A 161 7.22 14.29 7.60
C GLU A 161 7.39 13.10 8.56
N ASP A 162 7.33 11.86 8.06
CA ASP A 162 7.34 10.66 8.90
C ASP A 162 8.75 10.14 9.21
N LEU A 163 9.69 10.28 8.26
CA LEU A 163 10.96 9.54 8.30
C LEU A 163 12.22 10.40 8.29
N ASN A 164 12.11 11.74 8.21
CA ASN A 164 13.28 12.60 8.35
C ASN A 164 13.99 12.32 9.67
N GLU A 165 15.31 12.30 9.66
CA GLU A 165 16.19 11.98 10.79
C GLU A 165 16.13 10.52 11.27
N LYS A 166 15.33 9.66 10.58
CA LYS A 166 15.23 8.21 10.90
C LYS A 166 15.84 7.33 9.82
N VAL A 167 16.12 7.89 8.64
CA VAL A 167 16.67 7.17 7.49
C VAL A 167 17.83 7.96 6.89
N GLU A 168 18.75 7.26 6.24
CA GLU A 168 19.92 7.91 5.64
C GLU A 168 19.57 8.70 4.39
N TYR A 169 18.61 8.19 3.56
CA TYR A 169 18.39 8.76 2.23
C TYR A 169 16.90 8.73 1.87
N ILE A 170 16.43 9.81 1.23
CA ILE A 170 15.10 9.88 0.63
C ILE A 170 15.27 10.26 -0.84
N LEU A 171 14.98 9.33 -1.75
CA LEU A 171 14.83 9.62 -3.17
C LEU A 171 13.38 10.05 -3.39
N GLY A 172 13.18 11.29 -3.82
CA GLY A 172 11.86 11.79 -4.16
C GLY A 172 11.61 11.64 -5.65
N GLY A 173 10.36 11.64 -6.02
CA GLY A 173 9.91 11.57 -7.41
C GLY A 173 8.61 12.33 -7.56
N GLU A 174 7.98 12.14 -8.68
CA GLU A 174 6.59 12.54 -8.86
C GLU A 174 5.71 11.67 -7.97
N GLY A 175 4.51 12.13 -7.68
CA GLY A 175 3.56 11.37 -6.87
C GLY A 175 3.22 10.02 -7.50
N SER A 176 2.89 9.05 -6.69
CA SER A 176 2.55 7.69 -7.15
C SER A 176 1.31 7.71 -8.06
N ASN A 177 1.40 7.06 -9.21
CA ASN A 177 0.33 7.12 -10.22
C ASN A 177 -0.91 6.31 -9.80
N ILE A 178 -0.74 5.24 -9.03
CA ILE A 178 -1.81 4.33 -8.62
C ILE A 178 -2.39 4.71 -7.26
N GLY A 179 -1.53 5.09 -6.31
CA GLY A 179 -1.96 5.57 -5.00
C GLY A 179 -2.35 4.49 -3.98
N LEU A 180 -2.44 3.23 -4.39
CA LEU A 180 -2.73 2.08 -3.52
C LEU A 180 -1.60 1.06 -3.63
N GLU A 181 -1.33 0.33 -2.55
CA GLU A 181 -0.31 -0.73 -2.56
C GLU A 181 -0.69 -1.84 -3.55
N SER A 182 0.34 -2.57 -3.99
CA SER A 182 0.22 -3.68 -4.95
C SER A 182 -0.85 -4.71 -4.57
N THR A 183 -1.47 -5.30 -5.56
CA THR A 183 -2.21 -6.55 -5.40
C THR A 183 -1.26 -7.61 -4.84
N ILE A 184 -1.71 -8.42 -3.89
CA ILE A 184 -0.91 -9.55 -3.38
C ILE A 184 -1.65 -10.84 -3.70
N LEU A 185 -0.99 -11.71 -4.47
CA LEU A 185 -1.51 -13.01 -4.87
C LEU A 185 -0.67 -14.12 -4.22
N ASP A 186 -1.32 -15.00 -3.48
CA ASP A 186 -0.68 -16.19 -2.89
C ASP A 186 -0.66 -17.30 -3.94
N CYS A 187 0.53 -17.62 -4.43
CA CYS A 187 0.76 -18.70 -5.39
C CYS A 187 1.30 -19.97 -4.74
N THR A 188 1.28 -20.05 -3.39
CA THR A 188 1.67 -21.26 -2.65
C THR A 188 0.49 -22.17 -2.41
N VAL A 189 -0.70 -21.76 -2.82
CA VAL A 189 -1.95 -22.52 -2.69
C VAL A 189 -2.59 -22.70 -4.07
N GLU A 190 -3.45 -23.71 -4.20
CA GLU A 190 -4.15 -24.02 -5.47
C GLU A 190 -5.66 -24.14 -5.17
N PRO A 191 -6.51 -23.35 -5.81
CA PRO A 191 -6.15 -22.24 -6.73
C PRO A 191 -5.49 -21.07 -6.01
N PRO A 192 -4.71 -20.21 -6.73
CA PRO A 192 -4.12 -19.03 -6.11
C PRO A 192 -5.17 -18.06 -5.60
N CYS A 193 -4.86 -17.36 -4.50
CA CYS A 193 -5.84 -16.44 -3.91
C CYS A 193 -5.26 -15.05 -3.63
N ILE A 194 -6.08 -14.03 -3.80
CA ILE A 194 -5.74 -12.64 -3.53
C ILE A 194 -5.79 -12.42 -2.00
N LEU A 195 -4.64 -12.03 -1.41
CA LEU A 195 -4.54 -11.66 0.00
C LEU A 195 -4.65 -10.16 0.22
N ARG A 196 -4.52 -9.36 -0.84
CA ARG A 196 -4.73 -7.90 -0.80
C ARG A 196 -5.14 -7.43 -2.19
N PRO A 197 -6.38 -6.93 -2.38
CA PRO A 197 -6.79 -6.33 -3.64
C PRO A 197 -6.00 -5.06 -3.94
N GLY A 198 -5.72 -4.80 -5.20
CA GLY A 198 -5.00 -3.64 -5.70
C GLY A 198 -5.37 -3.34 -7.14
N ALA A 199 -4.49 -2.61 -7.85
CA ALA A 199 -4.76 -2.19 -9.24
C ALA A 199 -4.83 -3.35 -10.24
N ILE A 200 -4.10 -4.46 -9.97
CA ILE A 200 -4.32 -5.68 -10.76
C ILE A 200 -5.51 -6.38 -10.11
N THR A 201 -6.65 -6.34 -10.80
CA THR A 201 -7.93 -6.77 -10.23
C THR A 201 -8.15 -8.28 -10.39
N LEU A 202 -9.14 -8.81 -9.67
CA LEU A 202 -9.54 -10.22 -9.79
C LEU A 202 -9.89 -10.58 -11.24
N GLU A 203 -10.62 -9.69 -11.91
CA GLU A 203 -11.06 -9.90 -13.28
C GLU A 203 -9.87 -10.05 -14.24
N MET A 204 -8.86 -9.18 -14.08
CA MET A 204 -7.62 -9.25 -14.89
C MET A 204 -6.84 -10.55 -14.63
N LEU A 205 -6.78 -11.00 -13.38
CA LEU A 205 -6.09 -12.25 -13.03
C LEU A 205 -6.83 -13.47 -13.59
N LYS A 206 -8.16 -13.43 -13.59
CA LYS A 206 -9.00 -14.53 -14.13
C LYS A 206 -8.84 -14.73 -15.62
N GLU A 207 -8.37 -13.71 -16.36
CA GLU A 207 -8.01 -13.88 -17.79
C GLU A 207 -6.88 -14.89 -17.98
N VAL A 208 -6.03 -15.10 -16.96
CA VAL A 208 -4.90 -16.05 -17.00
C VAL A 208 -5.27 -17.38 -16.34
N LYS A 209 -6.03 -17.34 -15.23
CA LYS A 209 -6.48 -18.54 -14.51
C LYS A 209 -7.83 -18.26 -13.84
N GLU A 210 -8.88 -18.83 -14.40
CA GLU A 210 -10.30 -18.53 -14.11
C GLU A 210 -10.69 -18.74 -12.63
N ASP A 211 -10.09 -19.71 -11.95
CA ASP A 211 -10.47 -20.09 -10.59
C ASP A 211 -9.74 -19.28 -9.48
N ILE A 212 -8.94 -18.26 -9.83
CA ILE A 212 -8.38 -17.32 -8.85
C ILE A 212 -9.55 -16.64 -8.11
N TYR A 213 -9.37 -16.45 -6.79
CA TYR A 213 -10.40 -15.87 -5.93
C TYR A 213 -9.79 -14.89 -4.91
N ILE A 214 -10.63 -14.09 -4.27
CA ILE A 214 -10.22 -13.24 -3.14
C ILE A 214 -10.46 -14.03 -1.86
N ASP A 215 -9.43 -14.15 -1.01
CA ASP A 215 -9.56 -14.81 0.29
C ASP A 215 -10.69 -14.11 1.09
N PRO A 216 -11.73 -14.84 1.52
CA PRO A 216 -12.86 -14.24 2.23
C PRO A 216 -12.46 -13.46 3.51
N ALA A 217 -11.32 -13.77 4.11
CA ALA A 217 -10.83 -13.05 5.29
C ALA A 217 -10.34 -11.64 4.97
N VAL A 218 -10.07 -11.34 3.69
CA VAL A 218 -9.47 -10.05 3.27
C VAL A 218 -10.43 -8.86 3.51
N MET A 219 -11.73 -9.11 3.35
CA MET A 219 -12.77 -8.06 3.45
C MET A 219 -13.48 -8.06 4.81
N LYS A 220 -13.01 -8.86 5.77
CA LYS A 220 -13.56 -9.00 7.12
C LYS A 220 -12.58 -8.45 8.16
N MET A 221 -13.10 -8.14 9.34
CA MET A 221 -12.27 -7.75 10.48
C MET A 221 -11.33 -8.91 10.83
N PRO A 222 -10.01 -8.70 10.86
CA PRO A 222 -9.08 -9.79 11.17
C PRO A 222 -9.19 -10.22 12.63
N SER A 223 -9.02 -11.52 12.87
CA SER A 223 -8.95 -12.02 14.24
C SER A 223 -7.62 -11.63 14.89
N LYS A 224 -7.61 -11.50 16.20
CA LYS A 224 -6.38 -11.16 16.96
C LYS A 224 -5.29 -12.23 16.80
N GLU A 225 -5.70 -13.48 16.58
CA GLU A 225 -4.80 -14.63 16.46
C GLU A 225 -4.25 -14.82 15.05
N LEU A 226 -4.71 -14.03 14.08
CA LEU A 226 -4.28 -14.16 12.68
C LEU A 226 -2.75 -14.02 12.55
N LYS A 227 -2.12 -15.02 11.95
CA LYS A 227 -0.72 -14.92 11.52
C LYS A 227 -0.72 -14.39 10.09
N PRO A 228 -0.26 -13.15 9.86
CA PRO A 228 -0.39 -12.55 8.54
C PRO A 228 0.59 -13.19 7.55
N LYS A 229 0.08 -13.69 6.44
CA LYS A 229 0.90 -14.20 5.31
C LYS A 229 1.41 -13.06 4.44
N ALA A 230 0.82 -11.87 4.55
CA ALA A 230 1.12 -10.72 3.71
C ALA A 230 0.92 -9.42 4.49
N PRO A 231 1.61 -8.33 4.07
CA PRO A 231 1.40 -7.02 4.69
C PRO A 231 -0.06 -6.57 4.56
N GLY A 232 -0.59 -5.95 5.61
CA GLY A 232 -1.93 -5.37 5.62
C GLY A 232 -3.05 -6.34 6.03
N MET A 233 -2.73 -7.57 6.42
CA MET A 233 -3.76 -8.56 6.80
C MET A 233 -4.26 -8.41 8.24
N LYS A 234 -3.38 -8.10 9.20
CA LYS A 234 -3.68 -8.24 10.65
C LYS A 234 -3.97 -6.92 11.36
N TYR A 235 -3.08 -5.97 11.23
CA TYR A 235 -3.10 -4.75 12.03
C TYR A 235 -4.03 -3.69 11.44
N ARG A 236 -4.47 -2.74 12.27
CA ARG A 236 -5.15 -1.54 11.78
C ARG A 236 -4.15 -0.77 10.91
N HIS A 237 -4.55 -0.52 9.69
CA HIS A 237 -3.73 0.14 8.68
C HIS A 237 -4.47 1.34 8.12
N TYR A 238 -3.71 2.29 7.57
CA TYR A 238 -4.26 3.41 6.80
C TYR A 238 -5.12 4.37 7.63
N ALA A 239 -5.02 4.30 8.95
CA ALA A 239 -5.91 5.06 9.82
C ALA A 239 -5.53 6.55 9.81
N PRO A 240 -6.44 7.46 9.46
CA PRO A 240 -6.24 8.88 9.70
C PRO A 240 -6.22 9.16 11.21
N LYS A 241 -5.84 10.37 11.59
CA LYS A 241 -5.82 10.78 13.00
C LYS A 241 -7.24 10.78 13.58
N ALA A 242 -8.21 11.28 12.81
CA ALA A 242 -9.63 11.29 13.20
C ALA A 242 -10.26 9.91 12.98
N PRO A 243 -11.23 9.50 13.80
CA PRO A 243 -12.02 8.31 13.51
C PRO A 243 -12.74 8.45 12.17
N LEU A 244 -12.81 7.35 11.41
CA LEU A 244 -13.46 7.28 10.11
C LEU A 244 -14.64 6.31 10.19
N LYS A 245 -15.79 6.71 9.65
CA LYS A 245 -16.99 5.89 9.55
C LYS A 245 -17.47 5.85 8.08
N ILE A 246 -17.78 4.65 7.58
CA ILE A 246 -18.30 4.46 6.22
C ILE A 246 -19.82 4.41 6.28
N ILE A 247 -20.48 5.21 5.45
CA ILE A 247 -21.93 5.16 5.28
C ILE A 247 -22.20 4.38 3.98
N ARG A 248 -22.88 3.24 4.09
CA ARG A 248 -23.04 2.31 2.99
C ARG A 248 -24.51 2.07 2.66
N GLY A 249 -24.88 2.22 1.40
CA GLY A 249 -26.24 1.98 0.94
C GLY A 249 -26.55 2.74 -0.34
N ASP A 250 -27.84 2.94 -0.59
CA ASP A 250 -28.30 3.78 -1.71
C ASP A 250 -27.70 5.18 -1.55
N LEU A 251 -27.25 5.77 -2.67
CA LEU A 251 -26.52 7.03 -2.64
C LEU A 251 -27.35 8.18 -2.06
N LYS A 252 -28.66 8.24 -2.37
CA LYS A 252 -29.55 9.29 -1.81
C LYS A 252 -29.67 9.16 -0.30
N LYS A 253 -29.85 7.92 0.20
CA LYS A 253 -29.91 7.64 1.64
C LYS A 253 -28.57 7.96 2.32
N THR A 254 -27.46 7.59 1.68
CA THR A 254 -26.10 7.90 2.16
C THR A 254 -25.94 9.40 2.36
N ILE A 255 -26.28 10.21 1.35
CA ILE A 255 -26.17 11.67 1.40
C ILE A 255 -27.04 12.24 2.54
N ALA A 256 -28.29 11.78 2.63
CA ALA A 256 -29.21 12.24 3.70
C ALA A 256 -28.64 11.92 5.08
N LYS A 257 -28.12 10.70 5.26
CA LYS A 257 -27.57 10.27 6.57
C LYS A 257 -26.27 10.99 6.92
N VAL A 258 -25.40 11.23 5.94
CA VAL A 258 -24.18 12.01 6.14
C VAL A 258 -24.55 13.43 6.57
N ASN A 259 -25.49 14.10 5.89
CA ASN A 259 -25.92 15.45 6.26
C ASN A 259 -26.52 15.50 7.67
N GLU A 260 -27.31 14.48 8.06
CA GLU A 260 -27.86 14.33 9.42
C GLU A 260 -26.74 14.24 10.47
N ILE A 261 -25.76 13.34 10.24
CA ILE A 261 -24.64 13.15 11.20
C ILE A 261 -23.80 14.42 11.30
N VAL A 262 -23.51 15.04 10.16
CA VAL A 262 -22.72 16.28 10.12
C VAL A 262 -23.42 17.38 10.93
N GLN A 263 -24.74 17.53 10.75
CA GLN A 263 -25.50 18.55 11.48
C GLN A 263 -25.41 18.31 13.01
N ASN A 264 -25.62 17.07 13.44
CA ASN A 264 -25.55 16.72 14.87
C ASN A 264 -24.15 17.01 15.44
N CYS A 265 -23.09 16.65 14.71
CA CYS A 265 -21.71 16.90 15.13
C CYS A 265 -21.42 18.42 15.26
N ILE A 266 -21.88 19.20 14.30
CA ILE A 266 -21.70 20.66 14.33
C ILE A 266 -22.45 21.27 15.52
N ASP A 267 -23.65 20.79 15.81
CA ASP A 267 -24.43 21.26 16.97
C ASP A 267 -23.70 20.92 18.29
N GLU A 268 -22.85 19.88 18.27
CA GLU A 268 -21.97 19.53 19.41
C GLU A 268 -20.61 20.26 19.36
N GLY A 269 -20.39 21.17 18.43
CA GLY A 269 -19.15 21.94 18.28
C GLY A 269 -17.99 21.15 17.65
N LYS A 270 -18.27 20.05 16.95
CA LYS A 270 -17.27 19.19 16.31
C LYS A 270 -17.08 19.55 14.82
N THR A 271 -15.87 19.30 14.32
CA THR A 271 -15.55 19.44 12.91
C THR A 271 -15.65 18.06 12.22
N VAL A 272 -16.28 18.03 11.04
CA VAL A 272 -16.48 16.78 10.29
C VAL A 272 -15.90 16.93 8.88
N GLY A 273 -15.06 15.95 8.50
CA GLY A 273 -14.60 15.77 7.13
C GLY A 273 -15.51 14.79 6.40
N ILE A 274 -15.75 15.02 5.12
CA ILE A 274 -16.57 14.14 4.28
C ILE A 274 -15.73 13.72 3.07
N ILE A 275 -15.50 12.43 2.92
CA ILE A 275 -14.89 11.83 1.73
C ILE A 275 -16.03 11.56 0.74
N ALA A 276 -16.02 12.32 -0.35
CA ALA A 276 -17.09 12.37 -1.34
C ALA A 276 -16.54 12.13 -2.76
N THR A 277 -17.41 12.19 -3.75
CA THR A 277 -17.04 12.12 -5.15
C THR A 277 -17.49 13.39 -5.89
N GLU A 278 -17.04 13.57 -7.13
CA GLU A 278 -17.41 14.72 -7.95
C GLU A 278 -18.94 14.82 -8.09
N GLU A 279 -19.63 13.68 -8.14
CA GLU A 279 -21.08 13.60 -8.30
C GLU A 279 -21.84 14.02 -7.03
N THR A 280 -21.21 13.95 -5.86
CA THR A 280 -21.90 14.16 -4.58
C THR A 280 -21.40 15.34 -3.77
N LYS A 281 -20.21 15.85 -4.07
CA LYS A 281 -19.53 16.88 -3.23
C LYS A 281 -20.40 18.12 -2.96
N ASN A 282 -21.25 18.51 -3.90
CA ASN A 282 -22.13 19.68 -3.80
C ASN A 282 -23.47 19.37 -3.12
N LEU A 283 -23.68 18.12 -2.70
CA LEU A 283 -24.91 17.66 -2.03
C LEU A 283 -24.75 17.63 -0.51
N TYR A 284 -23.54 17.92 -0.04
CA TYR A 284 -23.23 18.03 1.40
C TYR A 284 -23.28 19.50 1.79
N ASN A 285 -24.22 19.84 2.68
CA ASN A 285 -24.54 21.23 3.00
C ASN A 285 -23.52 21.86 3.96
N LYS A 286 -22.87 21.05 4.79
CA LYS A 286 -21.94 21.47 5.85
C LYS A 286 -20.80 20.44 5.94
N GLY A 287 -19.76 20.80 6.71
CA GLY A 287 -18.56 19.97 6.86
C GLY A 287 -17.48 20.33 5.85
N ILE A 288 -16.33 19.70 5.96
CA ILE A 288 -15.19 19.89 5.06
C ILE A 288 -15.24 18.74 4.02
N VAL A 289 -15.68 19.07 2.81
CA VAL A 289 -15.89 18.07 1.77
C VAL A 289 -14.61 17.91 0.93
N LEU A 290 -14.14 16.67 0.84
CA LEU A 290 -12.98 16.28 0.03
C LEU A 290 -13.45 15.34 -1.07
N SER A 291 -13.33 15.77 -2.33
CA SER A 291 -13.65 14.92 -3.48
C SER A 291 -12.43 14.07 -3.84
N LEU A 292 -12.61 12.77 -3.94
CA LEU A 292 -11.58 11.85 -4.42
C LEU A 292 -11.51 11.78 -5.95
N GLY A 293 -12.53 12.30 -6.64
CA GLY A 293 -12.69 12.17 -8.09
C GLY A 293 -14.07 11.63 -8.45
N SER A 294 -14.25 11.27 -9.71
CA SER A 294 -15.53 10.78 -10.22
C SER A 294 -15.74 9.29 -9.88
N ARG A 295 -16.97 8.90 -9.51
CA ARG A 295 -17.37 7.49 -9.38
C ARG A 295 -17.22 6.71 -10.70
N LYS A 296 -17.18 7.41 -11.82
CA LYS A 296 -16.98 6.80 -13.15
C LYS A 296 -15.50 6.50 -13.44
N ASP A 297 -14.60 7.01 -12.61
CA ASP A 297 -13.14 6.83 -12.75
C ASP A 297 -12.55 6.45 -11.39
N LEU A 298 -12.71 5.20 -11.03
CA LEU A 298 -12.25 4.70 -9.73
C LEU A 298 -10.71 4.62 -9.64
N ASP A 299 -9.99 4.69 -10.75
CA ASP A 299 -8.51 4.79 -10.70
C ASP A 299 -8.09 6.12 -10.09
N VAL A 300 -8.76 7.22 -10.44
CA VAL A 300 -8.53 8.53 -9.82
C VAL A 300 -8.92 8.52 -8.34
N VAL A 301 -10.04 7.87 -7.99
CA VAL A 301 -10.48 7.74 -6.59
C VAL A 301 -9.42 6.96 -5.78
N ALA A 302 -8.90 5.88 -6.35
CA ALA A 302 -7.86 5.05 -5.72
C ALA A 302 -6.58 5.86 -5.48
N LYS A 303 -6.16 6.61 -6.49
CA LYS A 303 -4.95 7.47 -6.44
C LYS A 303 -5.03 8.49 -5.30
N ASN A 304 -6.20 9.09 -5.10
CA ASN A 304 -6.39 10.17 -4.14
C ASN A 304 -6.75 9.70 -2.71
N LEU A 305 -6.97 8.40 -2.53
CA LEU A 305 -7.54 7.86 -1.29
C LEU A 305 -6.72 8.20 -0.04
N PHE A 306 -5.39 8.12 -0.12
CA PHE A 306 -4.51 8.33 1.04
C PHE A 306 -4.18 9.82 1.28
N GLU A 307 -4.60 10.73 0.42
CA GLU A 307 -4.38 12.18 0.60
C GLU A 307 -5.47 12.83 1.49
N CYS A 308 -6.49 12.09 1.90
CA CYS A 308 -7.60 12.54 2.76
C CYS A 308 -7.18 12.63 4.22
N UNK A 309 -6.55 13.45 4.58
CA UNK A 309 -6.17 13.54 5.92
C UNK A 309 -6.47 14.90 6.49
N UNK A 310 -7.57 15.07 6.76
CA UNK A 310 -7.96 16.29 7.34
C UNK A 310 -7.97 16.21 8.83
N UNK A 311 -7.72 17.15 9.48
CA UNK A 311 -7.84 17.28 10.86
C UNK A 311 -9.28 17.57 11.17
N UNK A 312 -10.00 16.65 11.38
CA UNK A 312 -11.34 16.62 11.72
C UNK A 312 -11.47 15.88 12.98
N ASP A 313 -12.60 16.06 13.67
CA ASP A 313 -12.98 15.23 14.84
C ASP A 313 -13.61 13.91 14.41
N LEU A 314 -14.18 13.88 13.23
CA LEU A 314 -14.80 12.71 12.62
C LEU A 314 -14.63 12.81 11.10
N ILE A 315 -14.41 11.68 10.44
CA ILE A 315 -14.42 11.59 8.98
C ILE A 315 -15.56 10.63 8.57
N LEU A 316 -16.41 11.06 7.67
CA LEU A 316 -17.47 10.24 7.08
C LEU A 316 -17.08 9.94 5.63
N SER A 317 -17.26 8.71 5.19
CA SER A 317 -16.95 8.31 3.81
C SER A 317 -18.16 7.66 3.17
N GLU A 318 -18.39 7.99 1.91
CA GLU A 318 -19.27 7.20 1.05
C GLU A 318 -18.64 5.82 0.83
N SER A 319 -19.44 4.86 0.38
CA SER A 319 -18.96 3.55 -0.05
C SER A 319 -18.88 3.46 -1.59
N PHE A 320 -18.16 2.45 -2.06
CA PHE A 320 -17.98 2.15 -3.49
C PHE A 320 -18.33 0.68 -3.73
N ASP A 321 -18.65 0.35 -4.98
CA ASP A 321 -18.91 -1.04 -5.38
C ASP A 321 -17.62 -1.86 -5.27
N GLU A 322 -17.72 -3.07 -4.72
CA GLU A 322 -16.55 -3.94 -4.47
C GLU A 322 -16.24 -4.83 -5.69
N ILE A 323 -16.16 -4.19 -6.88
CA ILE A 323 -15.84 -4.82 -8.16
C ILE A 323 -14.62 -4.09 -8.74
N GLY A 324 -13.73 -4.82 -9.39
CA GLY A 324 -12.53 -4.25 -9.97
C GLY A 324 -11.69 -3.53 -8.91
N ILE A 325 -11.19 -2.33 -9.24
CA ILE A 325 -10.39 -1.52 -8.33
C ILE A 325 -11.21 -1.04 -7.11
N GLY A 326 -12.54 -1.00 -7.22
CA GLY A 326 -13.42 -0.68 -6.08
C GLY A 326 -13.23 -1.64 -4.91
N SER A 327 -12.89 -2.91 -5.17
CA SER A 327 -12.53 -3.88 -4.12
C SER A 327 -11.30 -3.41 -3.33
N ALA A 328 -10.30 -2.82 -4.01
CA ALA A 328 -9.11 -2.30 -3.35
C ALA A 328 -9.41 -1.04 -2.54
N ILE A 329 -10.21 -0.12 -3.10
CA ILE A 329 -10.66 1.09 -2.41
C ILE A 329 -11.38 0.72 -1.12
N MET A 330 -12.39 -0.16 -1.20
CA MET A 330 -13.19 -0.56 -0.04
C MET A 330 -12.36 -1.34 0.99
N ASN A 331 -11.39 -2.15 0.54
CA ASN A 331 -10.48 -2.83 1.46
C ASN A 331 -9.70 -1.81 2.32
N ARG A 332 -9.20 -0.74 1.69
CA ARG A 332 -8.46 0.33 2.41
C ARG A 332 -9.39 1.13 3.32
N LEU A 333 -10.56 1.55 2.82
CA LEU A 333 -11.55 2.30 3.61
C LEU A 333 -12.00 1.51 4.84
N LYS A 334 -12.35 0.22 4.68
CA LYS A 334 -12.76 -0.64 5.79
C LYS A 334 -11.68 -0.73 6.87
N LYS A 335 -10.42 -0.90 6.46
CA LYS A 335 -9.28 -0.96 7.40
C LYS A 335 -9.01 0.39 8.07
N SER A 336 -9.11 1.50 7.33
CA SER A 336 -8.99 2.85 7.87
C SER A 336 -10.07 3.12 8.92
N ALA A 337 -11.29 2.69 8.65
CA ALA A 337 -12.45 2.85 9.55
C ALA A 337 -12.44 1.86 10.73
N GLY A 338 -11.53 0.86 10.73
CA GLY A 338 -11.61 -0.21 11.72
C GLY A 338 -12.90 -1.00 11.57
N PHE A 339 -13.46 -1.08 10.36
CA PHE A 339 -14.72 -1.73 10.01
C PHE A 339 -15.95 -1.06 10.62
N ASP A 340 -15.85 0.25 10.98
CA ASP A 340 -17.02 1.05 11.44
C ASP A 340 -17.85 1.44 10.21
N ILE A 341 -18.88 0.65 9.94
CA ILE A 341 -19.77 0.79 8.77
C ILE A 341 -21.20 0.93 9.25
N LEU A 342 -21.89 1.95 8.74
CA LEU A 342 -23.32 2.17 8.99
C LEU A 342 -24.08 1.94 7.69
N ASP A 343 -24.92 0.92 7.67
CA ASP A 343 -25.82 0.62 6.53
C ASP A 343 -27.08 1.46 6.57
N VAL A 344 -27.53 2.01 5.40
CA VAL A 344 -28.69 2.93 5.29
C VAL A 344 -29.63 2.54 4.13
#